data_88fed7d33697a972b44d4eba1452024b
#
_entry.id   88fed7d33697a972b44d4eba1452024b
#
_cell.length_a   1.000
_cell.length_b   1.000
_cell.length_c   1.000
_cell.angle_alpha   90.00
_cell.angle_beta   90.00
_cell.angle_gamma   90.00
#
_symmetry.space_group_name_H-M   'P 1'
#
loop_
_entity.id
_entity.type
_entity.pdbx_description
1 polymer ?
#
loop_
_entity_poly.entity_id
_entity_poly.type
_entity_poly.pdbx_seq_one_letter_code
_entity_poly.pdbx_strand_id
1 'polypeptide(L)'
;MAFALLFSSFFFYYIGVPTPALLLRCGLSASLRFSPRAALALSGVAALCGDGAALVARGGLHAAPAPARARLIPVAFAGGTLGRSLLLMFTAGHTGSLPLLRLQVIPLLMLCLLSLLPARAGAWPKRAHGPAAFRALCFFCGIVDGFFGAGGTLLFSGLWPQRIERRRFSSPALPLLLTVCAQAGALLLTACVGASQVFPVQMVLMLGLGSALGALAAERQREHGAFWRGAGIALRVYLLLCALSGMEQAYLV
;
A
#
# COMPACT_ATOMS: atom_id res chain seq x y z
N MET A 1 -20.65 9.29 8.23
CA MET A 1 -19.65 8.85 7.26
C MET A 1 -18.21 9.08 7.76
N ALA A 2 -17.82 10.28 8.23
CA ALA A 2 -16.46 10.56 8.71
C ALA A 2 -16.00 9.64 9.86
N PHE A 3 -16.87 9.37 10.85
CA PHE A 3 -16.57 8.40 11.93
C PHE A 3 -16.39 6.96 11.44
N ALA A 4 -17.17 6.54 10.42
CA ALA A 4 -17.01 5.22 9.83
C ALA A 4 -15.64 5.08 9.13
N LEU A 5 -15.15 6.16 8.49
CA LEU A 5 -13.82 6.20 7.89
C LEU A 5 -12.71 6.17 8.95
N LEU A 6 -12.86 6.91 10.03
CA LEU A 6 -11.90 6.90 11.13
C LEU A 6 -11.83 5.49 11.74
N PHE A 7 -12.97 4.89 12.06
CA PHE A 7 -13.01 3.58 12.70
C PHE A 7 -12.49 2.48 11.76
N SER A 8 -12.90 2.45 10.50
CA SER A 8 -12.43 1.45 9.54
C SER A 8 -10.95 1.60 9.22
N SER A 9 -10.45 2.83 9.05
CA SER A 9 -9.03 3.03 8.81
C SER A 9 -8.17 2.65 10.03
N PHE A 10 -8.61 3.00 11.24
CA PHE A 10 -7.98 2.56 12.48
C PHE A 10 -7.93 1.03 12.55
N PHE A 11 -9.06 0.37 12.35
CA PHE A 11 -9.18 -1.07 12.46
C PHE A 11 -8.29 -1.80 11.44
N PHE A 12 -8.31 -1.38 10.16
CA PHE A 12 -7.49 -2.00 9.13
C PHE A 12 -6.00 -1.78 9.36
N TYR A 13 -5.59 -0.62 9.85
CA TYR A 13 -4.18 -0.37 10.18
C TYR A 13 -3.75 -1.08 11.45
N TYR A 14 -4.64 -1.25 12.41
CA TYR A 14 -4.36 -1.96 13.65
C TYR A 14 -4.20 -3.48 13.45
N ILE A 15 -5.06 -4.09 12.64
CA ILE A 15 -5.07 -5.56 12.45
C ILE A 15 -4.35 -5.97 11.14
N GLY A 16 -4.38 -5.12 10.14
CA GLY A 16 -4.11 -5.46 8.74
C GLY A 16 -2.65 -5.60 8.33
N VAL A 17 -1.71 -5.65 9.26
CA VAL A 17 -0.30 -5.84 8.93
C VAL A 17 -0.09 -7.20 8.23
N PRO A 18 0.56 -7.27 7.05
CA PRO A 18 1.42 -6.26 6.39
C PRO A 18 0.76 -5.44 5.28
N THR A 19 -0.53 -5.46 5.10
CA THR A 19 -1.21 -4.85 3.94
C THR A 19 -2.40 -3.95 4.31
N PRO A 20 -2.28 -3.03 5.27
CA PRO A 20 -3.41 -2.27 5.78
C PRO A 20 -4.06 -1.38 4.71
N ALA A 21 -3.26 -0.69 3.90
CA ALA A 21 -3.77 0.19 2.85
C ALA A 21 -4.54 -0.56 1.75
N LEU A 22 -4.10 -1.77 1.39
CA LEU A 22 -4.80 -2.63 0.44
C LEU A 22 -6.15 -3.09 0.96
N LEU A 23 -6.19 -3.50 2.24
CA LEU A 23 -7.43 -3.88 2.94
C LEU A 23 -8.40 -2.71 3.01
N LEU A 24 -7.91 -1.53 3.40
CA LEU A 24 -8.73 -0.33 3.46
C LEU A 24 -9.31 0.02 2.09
N ARG A 25 -8.52 -0.08 1.03
CA ARG A 25 -8.98 0.18 -0.33
C ARG A 25 -10.12 -0.76 -0.73
N CYS A 26 -9.97 -2.06 -0.50
CA CYS A 26 -11.01 -3.03 -0.79
C CYS A 26 -12.27 -2.77 0.07
N GLY A 27 -12.09 -2.46 1.35
CA GLY A 27 -13.18 -2.09 2.24
C GLY A 27 -13.94 -0.83 1.81
N LEU A 28 -13.22 0.21 1.35
CA LEU A 28 -13.83 1.43 0.82
C LEU A 28 -14.69 1.15 -0.43
N SER A 29 -14.22 0.31 -1.33
CA SER A 29 -14.96 -0.05 -2.54
C SER A 29 -16.14 -0.97 -2.25
N ALA A 30 -15.93 -2.06 -1.50
CA ALA A 30 -16.93 -3.10 -1.29
C ALA A 30 -17.97 -2.72 -0.22
N SER A 31 -17.53 -2.22 0.94
CA SER A 31 -18.41 -1.98 2.08
C SER A 31 -19.00 -0.57 2.10
N LEU A 32 -18.21 0.44 1.72
CA LEU A 32 -18.63 1.84 1.75
C LEU A 32 -19.06 2.38 0.36
N ARG A 33 -19.02 1.53 -0.65
CA ARG A 33 -19.46 1.85 -2.03
C ARG A 33 -18.82 3.09 -2.64
N PHE A 34 -17.59 3.39 -2.27
CA PHE A 34 -16.84 4.45 -2.94
C PHE A 34 -16.50 4.05 -4.38
N SER A 35 -16.52 5.04 -5.28
CA SER A 35 -16.02 4.79 -6.63
C SER A 35 -14.56 4.31 -6.59
N PRO A 36 -14.11 3.49 -7.56
CA PRO A 36 -12.72 3.00 -7.59
C PRO A 36 -11.67 4.12 -7.55
N ARG A 37 -11.97 5.28 -8.15
CA ARG A 37 -11.10 6.47 -8.11
C ARG A 37 -11.03 7.08 -6.71
N ALA A 38 -12.19 7.19 -6.04
CA ALA A 38 -12.28 7.71 -4.68
C ALA A 38 -11.57 6.79 -3.69
N ALA A 39 -11.83 5.48 -3.76
CA ALA A 39 -11.18 4.50 -2.92
C ALA A 39 -9.65 4.51 -3.09
N LEU A 40 -9.16 4.69 -4.32
CA LEU A 40 -7.74 4.80 -4.63
C LEU A 40 -7.10 6.05 -4.00
N ALA A 41 -7.73 7.21 -4.15
CA ALA A 41 -7.21 8.46 -3.59
C ALA A 41 -7.19 8.41 -2.05
N LEU A 42 -8.26 7.95 -1.45
CA LEU A 42 -8.39 7.81 0.01
C LEU A 42 -7.40 6.78 0.58
N SER A 43 -7.23 5.63 -0.08
CA SER A 43 -6.24 4.63 0.36
C SER A 43 -4.79 5.14 0.26
N GLY A 44 -4.49 5.98 -0.72
CA GLY A 44 -3.18 6.64 -0.85
C GLY A 44 -2.90 7.60 0.31
N VAL A 45 -3.89 8.41 0.72
CA VAL A 45 -3.78 9.28 1.90
C VAL A 45 -3.61 8.45 3.16
N ALA A 46 -4.42 7.40 3.33
CA ALA A 46 -4.31 6.50 4.49
C ALA A 46 -2.94 5.82 4.56
N ALA A 47 -2.41 5.37 3.41
CA ALA A 47 -1.06 4.78 3.34
C ALA A 47 0.01 5.80 3.73
N LEU A 48 -0.05 7.03 3.23
CA LEU A 48 0.90 8.07 3.60
C LEU A 48 0.88 8.33 5.11
N CYS A 49 -0.31 8.49 5.71
CA CYS A 49 -0.45 8.78 7.14
C CYS A 49 -0.12 7.56 8.02
N GLY A 50 -0.64 6.38 7.69
CA GLY A 50 -0.48 5.17 8.50
C GLY A 50 0.93 4.59 8.40
N ASP A 51 1.45 4.40 7.20
CA ASP A 51 2.81 3.90 7.00
C ASP A 51 3.85 4.92 7.44
N GLY A 52 3.54 6.23 7.30
CA GLY A 52 4.35 7.32 7.85
C GLY A 52 4.42 7.28 9.37
N ALA A 53 3.29 7.09 10.05
CA ALA A 53 3.24 6.94 11.51
C ALA A 53 4.00 5.69 11.99
N ALA A 54 3.83 4.55 11.31
CA ALA A 54 4.58 3.33 11.59
C ALA A 54 6.08 3.53 11.38
N LEU A 55 6.48 4.25 10.32
CA LEU A 55 7.88 4.59 10.05
C LEU A 55 8.48 5.43 11.18
N VAL A 56 7.76 6.45 11.66
CA VAL A 56 8.19 7.29 12.78
C VAL A 56 8.33 6.45 14.06
N ALA A 57 7.37 5.57 14.36
CA ALA A 57 7.42 4.69 15.52
C ALA A 57 8.62 3.74 15.50
N ARG A 58 9.11 3.36 14.31
CA ARG A 58 10.30 2.51 14.11
C ARG A 58 11.63 3.27 14.07
N GLY A 59 11.68 4.50 14.49
CA GLY A 59 12.88 5.34 14.47
C GLY A 59 13.02 6.24 13.24
N GLY A 60 11.95 6.38 12.46
CA GLY A 60 11.87 7.30 11.33
C GLY A 60 12.90 7.02 10.24
N LEU A 61 13.35 8.09 9.61
CA LEU A 61 14.35 8.03 8.54
C LEU A 61 15.71 7.46 9.01
N HIS A 62 16.03 7.58 10.29
CA HIS A 62 17.31 7.08 10.84
C HIS A 62 17.38 5.55 10.92
N ALA A 63 16.24 4.87 10.90
CA ALA A 63 16.18 3.41 10.91
C ALA A 63 16.72 2.76 9.63
N ALA A 64 16.83 3.50 8.52
CA ALA A 64 17.44 3.01 7.29
C ALA A 64 18.88 3.56 7.13
N PRO A 65 19.85 2.78 6.62
CA PRO A 65 21.23 3.23 6.40
C PRO A 65 21.29 4.46 5.48
N ALA A 66 22.10 5.46 5.83
CA ALA A 66 22.19 6.74 5.10
C ALA A 66 22.42 6.60 3.59
N PRO A 67 23.38 5.76 3.10
CA PRO A 67 23.60 5.61 1.67
C PRO A 67 22.43 4.94 0.93
N ALA A 68 21.67 4.08 1.62
CA ALA A 68 20.47 3.47 1.05
C ALA A 68 19.35 4.53 0.90
N ARG A 69 19.13 5.35 1.93
CA ARG A 69 18.12 6.42 1.90
C ARG A 69 18.31 7.36 0.72
N ALA A 70 19.50 7.94 0.58
CA ALA A 70 19.81 8.92 -0.46
C ALA A 70 19.54 8.39 -1.89
N ARG A 71 19.72 7.08 -2.11
CA ARG A 71 19.57 6.46 -3.42
C ARG A 71 18.17 5.90 -3.68
N LEU A 72 17.46 5.45 -2.66
CA LEU A 72 16.19 4.74 -2.81
C LEU A 72 14.98 5.66 -2.71
N ILE A 73 15.05 6.73 -1.92
CA ILE A 73 13.98 7.73 -1.83
C ILE A 73 13.61 8.31 -3.19
N PRO A 74 14.54 8.87 -3.99
CA PRO A 74 14.19 9.41 -5.30
C PRO A 74 13.68 8.34 -6.27
N VAL A 75 14.19 7.11 -6.18
CA VAL A 75 13.75 6.01 -7.03
C VAL A 75 12.31 5.59 -6.71
N ALA A 76 11.96 5.44 -5.44
CA ALA A 76 10.60 5.10 -5.03
C ALA A 76 9.62 6.24 -5.34
N PHE A 77 10.02 7.49 -5.09
CA PHE A 77 9.24 8.68 -5.42
C PHE A 77 8.97 8.77 -6.93
N ALA A 78 10.00 8.60 -7.77
CA ALA A 78 9.84 8.58 -9.23
C ALA A 78 8.96 7.41 -9.70
N GLY A 79 9.08 6.24 -9.09
CA GLY A 79 8.19 5.11 -9.34
C GLY A 79 6.72 5.47 -9.03
N GLY A 80 6.47 6.06 -7.87
CA GLY A 80 5.13 6.48 -7.45
C GLY A 80 4.51 7.53 -8.38
N THR A 81 5.29 8.54 -8.78
CA THR A 81 4.85 9.55 -9.76
C THR A 81 4.55 8.92 -11.11
N LEU A 82 5.41 8.03 -11.61
CA LEU A 82 5.18 7.34 -12.88
C LEU A 82 3.93 6.45 -12.82
N GLY A 83 3.77 5.68 -11.76
CA GLY A 83 2.57 4.85 -11.57
C GLY A 83 1.29 5.68 -11.59
N ARG A 84 1.30 6.84 -10.91
CA ARG A 84 0.16 7.76 -10.92
C ARG A 84 -0.06 8.41 -12.28
N SER A 85 1.01 8.78 -13.00
CA SER A 85 0.91 9.32 -14.37
C SER A 85 0.23 8.32 -15.31
N LEU A 86 0.66 7.06 -15.28
CA LEU A 86 0.04 5.98 -16.07
C LEU A 86 -1.46 5.83 -15.75
N LEU A 87 -1.81 5.89 -14.48
CA LEU A 87 -3.22 5.84 -14.07
C LEU A 87 -4.02 7.04 -14.60
N LEU A 88 -3.47 8.26 -14.48
CA LEU A 88 -4.12 9.48 -14.96
C LEU A 88 -4.28 9.47 -16.49
N MET A 89 -3.26 9.04 -17.23
CA MET A 89 -3.35 8.88 -18.67
C MET A 89 -4.43 7.87 -19.06
N PHE A 90 -4.48 6.74 -18.39
CA PHE A 90 -5.51 5.73 -18.64
C PHE A 90 -6.91 6.28 -18.35
N THR A 91 -7.08 6.98 -17.23
CA THR A 91 -8.39 7.52 -16.83
C THR A 91 -8.83 8.73 -17.66
N ALA A 92 -7.90 9.48 -18.26
CA ALA A 92 -8.22 10.59 -19.17
C ALA A 92 -8.90 10.09 -20.46
N GLY A 93 -8.51 8.92 -20.95
CA GLY A 93 -9.12 8.30 -22.14
C GLY A 93 -10.46 7.58 -21.87
N HIS A 94 -10.87 7.44 -20.60
CA HIS A 94 -12.05 6.65 -20.24
C HIS A 94 -12.94 7.40 -19.24
N THR A 95 -14.14 7.73 -19.64
CA THR A 95 -15.10 8.53 -18.82
C THR A 95 -15.79 7.70 -17.73
N GLY A 96 -15.80 6.36 -17.83
CA GLY A 96 -16.48 5.47 -16.89
C GLY A 96 -15.57 4.92 -15.78
N SER A 97 -16.16 4.43 -14.70
CA SER A 97 -15.45 3.72 -13.62
C SER A 97 -15.14 2.25 -13.97
N LEU A 98 -15.92 1.66 -14.89
CA LEU A 98 -15.83 0.24 -15.27
C LEU A 98 -14.47 -0.14 -15.90
N PRO A 99 -13.90 0.62 -16.85
CA PRO A 99 -12.58 0.31 -17.41
C PRO A 99 -11.48 0.32 -16.34
N LEU A 100 -11.56 1.28 -15.40
CA LEU A 100 -10.62 1.36 -14.29
C LEU A 100 -10.76 0.16 -13.35
N LEU A 101 -11.98 -0.26 -13.06
CA LEU A 101 -12.26 -1.42 -12.22
C LEU A 101 -11.68 -2.68 -12.88
N ARG A 102 -11.95 -2.90 -14.17
CA ARG A 102 -11.42 -4.04 -14.94
C ARG A 102 -9.91 -4.09 -14.94
N LEU A 103 -9.25 -2.96 -15.16
CA LEU A 103 -7.79 -2.88 -15.16
C LEU A 103 -7.19 -3.21 -13.80
N GLN A 104 -7.85 -2.83 -12.70
CA GLN A 104 -7.30 -2.93 -11.36
C GLN A 104 -7.64 -4.24 -10.64
N VAL A 105 -8.74 -4.90 -10.99
CA VAL A 105 -9.24 -6.08 -10.29
C VAL A 105 -8.27 -7.26 -10.36
N ILE A 106 -7.74 -7.57 -11.55
CA ILE A 106 -6.84 -8.72 -11.73
C ILE A 106 -5.54 -8.55 -10.92
N PRO A 107 -4.78 -7.43 -11.05
CA PRO A 107 -3.61 -7.21 -10.22
C PRO A 107 -3.91 -7.14 -8.73
N LEU A 108 -5.07 -6.57 -8.36
CA LEU A 108 -5.49 -6.53 -6.96
C LEU A 108 -5.72 -7.94 -6.41
N LEU A 109 -6.38 -8.80 -7.17
CA LEU A 109 -6.58 -10.21 -6.84
C LEU A 109 -5.23 -10.93 -6.69
N MET A 110 -4.28 -10.70 -7.61
CA MET A 110 -2.93 -11.25 -7.52
C MET A 110 -2.20 -10.79 -6.26
N LEU A 111 -2.30 -9.51 -5.88
CA LEU A 111 -1.75 -9.00 -4.63
C LEU A 111 -2.41 -9.62 -3.40
N CYS A 112 -3.72 -9.85 -3.44
CA CYS A 112 -4.44 -10.53 -2.38
C CYS A 112 -3.98 -11.99 -2.22
N LEU A 113 -3.88 -12.73 -3.32
CA LEU A 113 -3.35 -14.10 -3.32
C LEU A 113 -1.91 -14.14 -2.81
N LEU A 114 -1.07 -13.20 -3.24
CA LEU A 114 0.31 -13.09 -2.76
C LEU A 114 0.36 -12.83 -1.25
N SER A 115 -0.62 -12.07 -0.70
CA SER A 115 -0.72 -11.80 0.74
C SER A 115 -1.05 -13.04 1.57
N LEU A 116 -1.74 -14.02 0.98
CA LEU A 116 -2.10 -15.28 1.63
C LEU A 116 -0.96 -16.30 1.63
N LEU A 117 -0.01 -16.16 0.69
CA LEU A 117 1.13 -17.05 0.65
C LEU A 117 2.00 -16.83 1.88
N PRO A 118 2.37 -17.91 2.59
CA PRO A 118 3.32 -17.79 3.69
C PRO A 118 4.60 -17.19 3.12
N ALA A 119 5.16 -16.19 3.79
CA ALA A 119 6.44 -15.60 3.40
C ALA A 119 7.52 -16.69 3.47
N ARG A 120 7.64 -17.48 2.42
CA ARG A 120 8.66 -18.51 2.28
C ARG A 120 10.00 -17.82 2.07
N ALA A 121 10.69 -17.59 3.16
CA ALA A 121 12.09 -17.20 3.11
C ALA A 121 12.87 -18.32 2.41
N GLY A 122 13.04 -18.22 1.09
CA GLY A 122 13.92 -19.14 0.39
C GLY A 122 13.53 -19.62 -1.01
N ALA A 123 12.39 -19.21 -1.55
CA ALA A 123 11.93 -19.69 -2.87
C ALA A 123 12.63 -19.05 -4.09
N TRP A 124 13.40 -18.00 -3.89
CA TRP A 124 14.12 -17.32 -4.98
C TRP A 124 15.55 -17.82 -5.10
N PRO A 125 16.08 -17.96 -6.33
CA PRO A 125 17.44 -18.42 -6.54
C PRO A 125 18.43 -17.53 -5.81
N LYS A 126 19.40 -18.16 -5.14
CA LYS A 126 20.44 -17.55 -4.30
C LYS A 126 21.42 -16.62 -5.05
N ARG A 127 21.12 -16.23 -6.28
CA ARG A 127 21.95 -15.27 -7.03
C ARG A 127 21.82 -13.91 -6.37
N ALA A 128 22.93 -13.40 -5.89
CA ALA A 128 23.07 -12.05 -5.37
C ALA A 128 22.59 -11.06 -6.43
N HIS A 129 21.41 -10.48 -6.20
CA HIS A 129 20.93 -9.41 -7.07
C HIS A 129 21.82 -8.19 -6.80
N GLY A 130 22.47 -7.69 -7.84
CA GLY A 130 23.30 -6.50 -7.74
C GLY A 130 22.48 -5.26 -7.32
N PRO A 131 23.13 -4.16 -6.92
CA PRO A 131 22.47 -2.93 -6.47
C PRO A 131 21.54 -2.32 -7.53
N ALA A 132 21.74 -2.65 -8.80
CA ALA A 132 20.86 -2.25 -9.89
C ALA A 132 19.50 -2.97 -9.84
N ALA A 133 19.50 -4.29 -9.62
CA ALA A 133 18.27 -5.07 -9.48
C ALA A 133 17.44 -4.62 -8.26
N PHE A 134 18.12 -4.28 -7.17
CA PHE A 134 17.46 -3.74 -5.99
C PHE A 134 16.77 -2.39 -6.27
N ARG A 135 17.46 -1.47 -6.96
CA ARG A 135 16.86 -0.19 -7.38
C ARG A 135 15.68 -0.38 -8.33
N ALA A 136 15.82 -1.29 -9.29
CA ALA A 136 14.72 -1.63 -10.21
C ALA A 136 13.51 -2.18 -9.45
N LEU A 137 13.71 -3.04 -8.45
CA LEU A 137 12.63 -3.53 -7.60
C LEU A 137 11.95 -2.39 -6.83
N CYS A 138 12.73 -1.49 -6.20
CA CYS A 138 12.18 -0.33 -5.48
C CYS A 138 11.36 0.58 -6.41
N PHE A 139 11.84 0.81 -7.63
CA PHE A 139 11.14 1.58 -8.65
C PHE A 139 9.82 0.90 -9.05
N PHE A 140 9.85 -0.40 -9.31
CA PHE A 140 8.67 -1.17 -9.67
C PHE A 140 7.64 -1.20 -8.52
N CYS A 141 8.07 -1.41 -7.29
CA CYS A 141 7.19 -1.31 -6.12
C CYS A 141 6.57 0.08 -6.00
N GLY A 142 7.33 1.14 -6.29
CA GLY A 142 6.82 2.50 -6.36
C GLY A 142 5.75 2.68 -7.45
N ILE A 143 5.95 2.12 -8.65
CA ILE A 143 4.94 2.15 -9.72
C ILE A 143 3.65 1.47 -9.26
N VAL A 144 3.75 0.31 -8.61
CA VAL A 144 2.59 -0.42 -8.09
C VAL A 144 1.86 0.41 -7.03
N ASP A 145 2.57 1.01 -6.08
CA ASP A 145 1.97 1.88 -5.07
C ASP A 145 1.31 3.12 -5.70
N GLY A 146 1.95 3.75 -6.67
CA GLY A 146 1.39 4.91 -7.37
C GLY A 146 0.15 4.58 -8.21
N PHE A 147 0.16 3.44 -8.88
CA PHE A 147 -0.93 3.01 -9.77
C PHE A 147 -2.12 2.42 -9.00
N PHE A 148 -1.85 1.52 -8.04
CA PHE A 148 -2.91 0.83 -7.28
C PHE A 148 -3.24 1.49 -5.93
N GLY A 149 -2.46 2.46 -5.48
CA GLY A 149 -2.64 3.11 -4.19
C GLY A 149 -2.16 2.29 -2.99
N ALA A 150 -1.72 1.05 -3.21
CA ALA A 150 -1.18 0.15 -2.19
C ALA A 150 -0.60 -1.10 -2.84
N GLY A 151 0.26 -1.83 -2.13
CA GLY A 151 0.75 -3.15 -2.55
C GLY A 151 2.26 -3.25 -2.75
N GLY A 152 2.96 -2.14 -2.87
CA GLY A 152 4.42 -2.12 -3.07
C GLY A 152 5.18 -2.73 -1.90
N THR A 153 4.75 -2.49 -0.65
CA THR A 153 5.32 -3.13 0.54
C THR A 153 5.19 -4.64 0.50
N LEU A 154 4.07 -5.14 0.00
CA LEU A 154 3.80 -6.57 -0.12
C LEU A 154 4.68 -7.21 -1.19
N LEU A 155 4.77 -6.58 -2.36
CA LEU A 155 5.67 -7.02 -3.42
C LEU A 155 7.11 -6.98 -2.96
N PHE A 156 7.53 -5.91 -2.30
CA PHE A 156 8.88 -5.79 -1.78
C PHE A 156 9.20 -6.91 -0.79
N SER A 157 8.31 -7.17 0.18
CA SER A 157 8.50 -8.22 1.18
C SER A 157 8.48 -9.64 0.59
N GLY A 158 7.68 -9.86 -0.47
CA GLY A 158 7.57 -11.13 -1.17
C GLY A 158 8.73 -11.41 -2.14
N LEU A 159 9.20 -10.37 -2.83
CA LEU A 159 10.23 -10.50 -3.86
C LEU A 159 11.65 -10.33 -3.32
N TRP A 160 11.82 -9.69 -2.15
CA TRP A 160 13.14 -9.47 -1.58
C TRP A 160 13.51 -10.55 -0.57
N PRO A 161 14.55 -11.37 -0.84
CA PRO A 161 14.95 -12.43 0.05
C PRO A 161 15.62 -11.85 1.32
N GLN A 162 14.90 -11.86 2.41
CA GLN A 162 15.33 -11.31 3.72
C GLN A 162 16.63 -11.92 4.26
N ARG A 163 17.08 -13.08 3.73
CA ARG A 163 18.25 -13.79 4.25
C ARG A 163 19.60 -13.31 3.71
N ILE A 164 19.64 -12.67 2.53
CA ILE A 164 20.92 -12.43 1.84
C ILE A 164 21.60 -11.12 2.27
N GLU A 165 20.82 -10.12 2.70
CA GLU A 165 21.36 -8.80 3.02
C GLU A 165 21.03 -8.29 4.43
N ARG A 166 20.78 -9.19 5.39
CA ARG A 166 20.55 -8.80 6.80
C ARG A 166 21.57 -7.81 7.36
N ARG A 167 22.77 -7.73 6.81
CA ARG A 167 23.83 -6.83 7.30
C ARG A 167 23.88 -5.45 6.66
N ARG A 168 23.32 -5.24 5.45
CA ARG A 168 23.40 -3.94 4.74
C ARG A 168 22.10 -3.19 4.56
N PHE A 169 20.93 -3.87 4.42
CA PHE A 169 19.65 -3.26 4.11
C PHE A 169 18.49 -3.79 4.97
N SER A 170 18.74 -4.51 6.04
CA SER A 170 17.69 -5.17 6.82
C SER A 170 17.08 -4.27 7.89
N SER A 171 16.63 -3.08 7.50
CA SER A 171 15.76 -2.31 8.38
C SER A 171 14.30 -2.67 8.07
N PRO A 172 13.50 -3.09 9.06
CA PRO A 172 12.06 -3.30 8.89
C PRO A 172 11.30 -2.02 8.53
N ALA A 173 11.97 -0.88 8.63
CA ALA A 173 11.45 0.43 8.23
C ALA A 173 11.61 0.71 6.73
N LEU A 174 12.47 -0.01 6.01
CA LEU A 174 12.74 0.27 4.60
C LEU A 174 11.52 0.11 3.69
N PRO A 175 10.73 -0.98 3.77
CA PRO A 175 9.51 -1.10 2.96
C PRO A 175 8.52 0.04 3.21
N LEU A 176 8.34 0.44 4.46
CA LEU A 176 7.48 1.58 4.82
C LEU A 176 7.99 2.90 4.24
N LEU A 177 9.30 3.14 4.31
CA LEU A 177 9.92 4.33 3.72
C LEU A 177 9.66 4.39 2.20
N LEU A 178 9.82 3.27 1.50
CA LEU A 178 9.59 3.21 0.06
C LEU A 178 8.12 3.50 -0.28
N THR A 179 7.17 2.92 0.45
CA THR A 179 5.74 3.18 0.26
C THR A 179 5.38 4.64 0.54
N VAL A 180 5.86 5.20 1.65
CA VAL A 180 5.64 6.62 1.98
C VAL A 180 6.16 7.54 0.88
N CYS A 181 7.38 7.29 0.37
CA CYS A 181 7.95 8.09 -0.72
C CYS A 181 7.16 7.93 -2.03
N ALA A 182 6.75 6.72 -2.38
CA ALA A 182 5.96 6.46 -3.57
C ALA A 182 4.58 7.13 -3.50
N GLN A 183 3.90 7.03 -2.37
CA GLN A 183 2.60 7.67 -2.15
C GLN A 183 2.70 9.19 -2.12
N ALA A 184 3.75 9.74 -1.52
CA ALA A 184 4.01 11.18 -1.55
C ALA A 184 4.17 11.68 -3.00
N GLY A 185 4.94 10.98 -3.84
CA GLY A 185 5.10 11.29 -5.25
C GLY A 185 3.78 11.20 -6.03
N ALA A 186 3.01 10.15 -5.80
CA ALA A 186 1.72 9.94 -6.44
C ALA A 186 0.69 11.03 -6.07
N LEU A 187 0.60 11.38 -4.79
CA LEU A 187 -0.32 12.41 -4.31
C LEU A 187 0.09 13.81 -4.76
N LEU A 188 1.39 14.12 -4.72
CA LEU A 188 1.92 15.39 -5.21
C LEU A 188 1.57 15.60 -6.69
N LEU A 189 1.81 14.57 -7.53
CA LEU A 189 1.45 14.64 -8.94
C LEU A 189 -0.06 14.87 -9.12
N THR A 190 -0.89 14.14 -8.37
CA THR A 190 -2.35 14.28 -8.44
C THR A 190 -2.79 15.70 -8.10
N ALA A 191 -2.17 16.31 -7.08
CA ALA A 191 -2.42 17.69 -6.69
C ALA A 191 -1.96 18.69 -7.75
N CYS A 192 -0.75 18.51 -8.33
CA CYS A 192 -0.20 19.39 -9.35
C CYS A 192 -1.02 19.39 -10.65
N VAL A 193 -1.55 18.24 -11.05
CA VAL A 193 -2.37 18.11 -12.27
C VAL A 193 -3.82 18.58 -12.05
N GLY A 194 -4.20 18.91 -10.81
CA GLY A 194 -5.58 19.29 -10.49
C GLY A 194 -6.59 18.15 -10.62
N ALA A 195 -6.10 16.90 -10.76
CA ALA A 195 -6.92 15.71 -10.88
C ALA A 195 -7.43 15.19 -9.51
N SER A 196 -7.26 15.97 -8.45
CA SER A 196 -7.70 15.63 -7.11
C SER A 196 -9.23 15.66 -7.05
N GLN A 197 -9.83 14.54 -6.68
CA GLN A 197 -11.23 14.56 -6.25
C GLN A 197 -11.30 15.40 -4.97
N VAL A 198 -12.17 16.41 -4.98
CA VAL A 198 -12.38 17.26 -3.81
C VAL A 198 -13.18 16.45 -2.78
N PHE A 199 -12.46 15.91 -1.81
CA PHE A 199 -13.08 15.30 -0.64
C PHE A 199 -13.27 16.36 0.45
N PRO A 200 -14.35 16.28 1.25
CA PRO A 200 -14.45 17.10 2.45
C PRO A 200 -13.21 16.90 3.33
N VAL A 201 -12.57 18.00 3.73
CA VAL A 201 -11.33 17.97 4.54
C VAL A 201 -11.50 17.09 5.78
N GLN A 202 -12.70 17.12 6.38
CA GLN A 202 -13.03 16.28 7.53
C GLN A 202 -12.89 14.78 7.24
N MET A 203 -13.26 14.32 6.05
CA MET A 203 -13.12 12.90 5.66
C MET A 203 -11.64 12.52 5.55
N VAL A 204 -10.85 13.35 4.92
CA VAL A 204 -9.39 13.14 4.75
C VAL A 204 -8.69 13.13 6.10
N LEU A 205 -9.02 14.08 6.98
CA LEU A 205 -8.46 14.15 8.33
C LEU A 205 -8.83 12.93 9.17
N MET A 206 -10.10 12.53 9.19
CA MET A 206 -10.54 11.37 9.97
C MET A 206 -9.90 10.07 9.48
N LEU A 207 -9.79 9.91 8.16
CA LEU A 207 -9.11 8.76 7.57
C LEU A 207 -7.63 8.73 7.90
N GLY A 208 -6.94 9.87 7.77
CA GLY A 208 -5.52 10.01 8.09
C GLY A 208 -5.24 9.78 9.58
N LEU A 209 -6.03 10.38 10.47
CA LEU A 209 -5.92 10.16 11.92
C LEU A 209 -6.19 8.70 12.29
N GLY A 210 -7.24 8.10 11.76
CA GLY A 210 -7.55 6.69 12.04
C GLY A 210 -6.43 5.77 11.60
N SER A 211 -5.88 5.95 10.41
CA SER A 211 -4.77 5.12 9.91
C SER A 211 -3.48 5.33 10.72
N ALA A 212 -3.15 6.57 11.09
CA ALA A 212 -1.97 6.86 11.90
C ALA A 212 -2.09 6.27 13.31
N LEU A 213 -3.22 6.47 13.99
CA LEU A 213 -3.46 5.92 15.32
C LEU A 213 -3.49 4.39 15.30
N GLY A 214 -4.13 3.77 14.29
CA GLY A 214 -4.14 2.32 14.12
C GLY A 214 -2.74 1.75 13.93
N ALA A 215 -1.93 2.38 13.10
CA ALA A 215 -0.54 1.98 12.86
C ALA A 215 0.33 2.11 14.13
N LEU A 216 0.21 3.20 14.87
CA LEU A 216 0.93 3.40 16.12
C LEU A 216 0.52 2.37 17.19
N ALA A 217 -0.79 2.08 17.29
CA ALA A 217 -1.29 1.07 18.22
C ALA A 217 -0.79 -0.34 17.85
N ALA A 218 -0.78 -0.67 16.55
CA ALA A 218 -0.25 -1.95 16.04
C ALA A 218 1.24 -2.13 16.35
N GLU A 219 2.05 -1.07 16.21
CA GLU A 219 3.48 -1.14 16.53
C GLU A 219 3.73 -1.35 18.03
N ARG A 220 2.91 -0.76 18.91
CA ARG A 220 3.01 -0.98 20.35
C ARG A 220 2.63 -2.41 20.77
N GLN A 221 1.71 -3.05 20.04
CA GLN A 221 1.22 -4.39 20.39
C GLN A 221 1.93 -5.53 19.64
N ARG A 222 2.93 -5.22 18.85
CA ARG A 222 3.63 -6.20 18.00
C ARG A 222 4.23 -7.39 18.76
N GLU A 223 4.40 -7.28 20.06
CA GLU A 223 4.93 -8.32 20.93
C GLU A 223 3.88 -9.39 21.35
N HIS A 224 2.58 -9.13 21.16
CA HIS A 224 1.48 -10.01 21.60
C HIS A 224 0.99 -10.95 20.49
N GLY A 225 1.85 -11.79 19.99
CA GLY A 225 1.87 -12.45 18.66
C GLY A 225 0.80 -13.48 18.26
N ALA A 226 -0.02 -14.10 19.11
CA ALA A 226 -0.82 -15.28 18.70
C ALA A 226 -2.24 -14.92 18.20
N PHE A 227 -2.96 -14.13 18.95
CA PHE A 227 -4.33 -13.70 18.60
C PHE A 227 -4.36 -12.91 17.28
N TRP A 228 -3.39 -12.03 17.09
CA TRP A 228 -3.29 -11.17 15.91
C TRP A 228 -2.95 -11.92 14.63
N ARG A 229 -2.32 -13.08 14.71
CA ARG A 229 -2.08 -13.95 13.53
C ARG A 229 -3.38 -14.51 12.97
N GLY A 230 -4.30 -14.97 13.83
CA GLY A 230 -5.62 -15.46 13.41
C GLY A 230 -6.48 -14.36 12.80
N ALA A 231 -6.55 -13.19 13.45
CA ALA A 231 -7.25 -12.02 12.94
C ALA A 231 -6.69 -11.56 11.59
N GLY A 232 -5.37 -11.58 11.41
CA GLY A 232 -4.72 -11.25 10.15
C GLY A 232 -5.07 -12.22 9.02
N ILE A 233 -5.25 -13.50 9.29
CA ILE A 233 -5.70 -14.50 8.29
C ILE A 233 -7.16 -14.21 7.91
N ALA A 234 -8.06 -14.04 8.87
CA ALA A 234 -9.47 -13.73 8.61
C ALA A 234 -9.63 -12.46 7.76
N LEU A 235 -8.82 -11.45 8.04
CA LEU A 235 -8.83 -10.20 7.30
C LEU A 235 -8.32 -10.36 5.85
N ARG A 236 -7.35 -11.23 5.62
CA ARG A 236 -6.86 -11.56 4.26
C ARG A 236 -7.91 -12.35 3.47
N VAL A 237 -8.64 -13.25 4.12
CA VAL A 237 -9.78 -13.94 3.50
C VAL A 237 -10.87 -12.94 3.11
N TYR A 238 -11.19 -11.98 4.00
CA TYR A 238 -12.10 -10.88 3.68
C TYR A 238 -11.64 -10.08 2.47
N LEU A 239 -10.35 -9.75 2.39
CA LEU A 239 -9.75 -9.06 1.26
C LEU A 239 -9.92 -9.84 -0.05
N LEU A 240 -9.72 -11.15 -0.02
CA LEU A 240 -9.94 -12.03 -1.17
C LEU A 240 -11.41 -12.01 -1.61
N LEU A 241 -12.34 -12.10 -0.67
CA LEU A 241 -13.78 -12.02 -0.97
C LEU A 241 -14.17 -10.67 -1.59
N CYS A 242 -13.62 -9.56 -1.08
CA CYS A 242 -13.82 -8.24 -1.67
C CYS A 242 -13.26 -8.13 -3.10
N ALA A 243 -12.10 -8.72 -3.35
CA ALA A 243 -11.50 -8.75 -4.67
C ALA A 243 -12.31 -9.60 -5.66
N LEU A 244 -12.84 -10.74 -5.22
CA LEU A 244 -13.71 -11.60 -6.01
C LEU A 244 -15.04 -10.91 -6.33
N SER A 245 -15.67 -10.22 -5.36
CA SER A 245 -16.86 -9.41 -5.59
C SER A 245 -16.61 -8.28 -6.59
N GLY A 246 -15.42 -7.64 -6.52
CA GLY A 246 -15.01 -6.65 -7.51
C GLY A 246 -14.86 -7.25 -8.93
N MET A 247 -14.41 -8.50 -9.02
CA MET A 247 -14.29 -9.23 -10.27
C MET A 247 -15.66 -9.54 -10.88
N GLU A 248 -16.61 -9.96 -10.05
CA GLU A 248 -17.99 -10.18 -10.47
C GLU A 248 -18.60 -8.89 -11.05
N GLN A 249 -18.49 -7.77 -10.35
CA GLN A 249 -18.97 -6.48 -10.83
C GLN A 249 -18.28 -5.99 -12.11
N ALA A 250 -17.02 -6.35 -12.31
CA ALA A 250 -16.25 -5.91 -13.46
C ALA A 250 -16.53 -6.70 -14.75
N TYR A 251 -16.84 -8.00 -14.64
CA TYR A 251 -16.86 -8.91 -15.76
C TYR A 251 -18.15 -9.71 -15.95
N LEU A 252 -18.99 -9.84 -14.89
CA LEU A 252 -20.21 -10.65 -14.95
C LEU A 252 -21.49 -9.81 -14.97
N VAL A 253 -21.40 -8.52 -14.72
CA VAL A 253 -22.48 -7.52 -14.88
C VAL A 253 -22.16 -6.60 -16.05
#